data_e2a6f67f0c4d42e78c832f5ac8300691
#
_entry.id   e2a6f67f0c4d42e78c832f5ac8300691
#
_cell.length_a   1.000
_cell.length_b   1.000
_cell.length_c   1.000
_cell.angle_alpha   90.00
_cell.angle_beta   90.00
_cell.angle_gamma   90.00
#
_symmetry.space_group_name_H-M   'P 1'
#
loop_
_entity.id
_entity.type
_entity.pdbx_description
1 polymer ?
#
loop_
_entity_poly.entity_id
_entity_poly.type
_entity_poly.pdbx_seq_one_letter_code
_entity_poly.pdbx_strand_id
1 'polypeptide(L)'
;MALIVIVVLFSSCVSNRKISMMKKIIDEKKLIEKNLETKITTLNDFRINKSAIGELDDKSNESILKVLDTEKKGILQRTDSLNKMEAMLSGDKRIKIKEFKNIESIVATSNDIIAVKSESINFVDQLLKQQTFVKFNTAAFFNAGGFKIPEDKMDEAKIVFSPIVDSLIVFIKKFPKYKLNSSIIASGFADATGFSPGSLVDLLTSNMGKTEATKEELNSELSRLRAEEVSSILLTIYNERIKELANTGQFNTQFFKIGKGEEFPNKKIDNYQTDDERRRIVVIYWNALPE
;
A
#
# COMPACT_ATOMS: atom_id res chain seq x y z
N MET A 1 -20.78 32.13 -73.65
CA MET A 1 -19.90 32.36 -72.47
C MET A 1 -20.12 31.23 -71.50
N ALA A 2 -19.23 30.22 -71.45
CA ALA A 2 -19.33 29.09 -70.53
C ALA A 2 -18.51 29.44 -69.28
N LEU A 3 -19.19 29.54 -68.16
CA LEU A 3 -18.59 29.78 -66.85
C LEU A 3 -18.00 28.47 -66.33
N ILE A 4 -16.69 28.28 -66.41
CA ILE A 4 -15.96 27.14 -65.83
C ILE A 4 -15.88 27.42 -64.32
N VAL A 5 -16.72 26.75 -63.53
CA VAL A 5 -16.61 26.71 -62.07
C VAL A 5 -15.48 25.73 -61.74
N ILE A 6 -14.27 26.24 -61.46
CA ILE A 6 -13.18 25.45 -60.91
C ILE A 6 -13.51 25.19 -59.44
N VAL A 7 -14.08 24.02 -59.14
CA VAL A 7 -14.20 23.50 -57.80
C VAL A 7 -12.81 23.09 -57.33
N VAL A 8 -12.12 23.99 -56.63
CA VAL A 8 -10.86 23.67 -55.95
C VAL A 8 -11.23 22.76 -54.78
N LEU A 9 -11.16 21.46 -55.01
CA LEU A 9 -11.16 20.47 -53.91
C LEU A 9 -9.90 20.66 -53.10
N PHE A 10 -9.99 21.52 -52.05
CA PHE A 10 -8.98 21.55 -51.03
C PHE A 10 -8.96 20.17 -50.38
N SER A 11 -8.10 19.29 -50.86
CA SER A 11 -7.81 18.02 -50.20
C SER A 11 -7.18 18.39 -48.85
N SER A 12 -8.01 18.37 -47.80
CA SER A 12 -7.64 18.70 -46.42
C SER A 12 -6.77 17.60 -45.81
N CYS A 13 -5.57 17.42 -46.35
CA CYS A 13 -4.59 16.47 -45.85
C CYS A 13 -3.66 17.13 -44.84
N VAL A 14 -3.26 16.39 -43.85
CA VAL A 14 -2.31 16.83 -42.82
C VAL A 14 -0.91 16.89 -43.43
N SER A 15 -0.12 17.94 -43.12
CA SER A 15 1.25 18.04 -43.60
C SER A 15 2.17 17.01 -42.96
N ASN A 16 3.15 16.49 -43.72
CA ASN A 16 4.13 15.53 -43.22
C ASN A 16 4.90 16.05 -41.98
N ARG A 17 5.11 17.37 -41.88
CA ARG A 17 5.74 18.00 -40.71
C ARG A 17 4.93 17.79 -39.45
N LYS A 18 3.59 17.97 -39.52
CA LYS A 18 2.70 17.74 -38.36
C LYS A 18 2.67 16.27 -37.96
N ILE A 19 2.63 15.36 -38.93
CA ILE A 19 2.69 13.92 -38.70
C ILE A 19 4.00 13.54 -38.00
N SER A 20 5.14 14.02 -38.47
CA SER A 20 6.43 13.77 -37.85
C SER A 20 6.52 14.30 -36.41
N MET A 21 5.99 15.51 -36.15
CA MET A 21 5.94 16.05 -34.79
C MET A 21 5.07 15.19 -33.88
N MET A 22 3.91 14.74 -34.36
CA MET A 22 3.02 13.88 -33.57
C MET A 22 3.64 12.53 -33.24
N LYS A 23 4.34 11.90 -34.20
CA LYS A 23 5.11 10.66 -33.94
C LYS A 23 6.12 10.87 -32.83
N LYS A 24 6.89 11.95 -32.88
CA LYS A 24 7.87 12.28 -31.85
C LYS A 24 7.24 12.40 -30.45
N ILE A 25 6.06 13.07 -30.35
CA ILE A 25 5.32 13.17 -29.09
C ILE A 25 4.87 11.78 -28.61
N ILE A 26 4.39 10.93 -29.52
CA ILE A 26 3.99 9.55 -29.17
C ILE A 26 5.19 8.75 -28.67
N ASP A 27 6.36 8.85 -29.30
CA ASP A 27 7.58 8.16 -28.87
C ASP A 27 8.03 8.62 -27.48
N GLU A 28 8.00 9.93 -27.21
CA GLU A 28 8.30 10.50 -25.88
C GLU A 28 7.35 9.93 -24.81
N LYS A 29 6.05 9.84 -25.11
CA LYS A 29 5.08 9.25 -24.18
C LYS A 29 5.30 7.77 -23.94
N LYS A 30 5.60 6.98 -24.98
CA LYS A 30 5.95 5.56 -24.82
C LYS A 30 7.16 5.37 -23.91
N LEU A 31 8.16 6.25 -24.04
CA LEU A 31 9.33 6.21 -23.17
C LEU A 31 8.95 6.48 -21.70
N ILE A 32 8.06 7.45 -21.45
CA ILE A 32 7.55 7.72 -20.09
C ILE A 32 6.80 6.50 -19.54
N GLU A 33 5.88 5.90 -20.31
CA GLU A 33 5.14 4.70 -19.90
C GLU A 33 6.08 3.53 -19.59
N LYS A 34 7.10 3.31 -20.40
CA LYS A 34 8.13 2.28 -20.16
C LYS A 34 8.90 2.52 -18.86
N ASN A 35 9.24 3.78 -18.57
CA ASN A 35 9.92 4.14 -17.33
C ASN A 35 9.02 3.89 -16.10
N LEU A 36 7.72 4.21 -16.21
CA LEU A 36 6.74 3.93 -15.15
C LEU A 36 6.55 2.42 -14.94
N GLU A 37 6.50 1.62 -16.00
CA GLU A 37 6.43 0.15 -15.92
C GLU A 37 7.66 -0.42 -15.21
N THR A 38 8.86 0.05 -15.56
CA THR A 38 10.10 -0.34 -14.89
C THR A 38 10.05 0.00 -13.40
N LYS A 39 9.56 1.20 -13.06
CA LYS A 39 9.41 1.64 -11.67
C LYS A 39 8.42 0.75 -10.90
N ILE A 40 7.29 0.39 -11.49
CA ILE A 40 6.32 -0.55 -10.87
C ILE A 40 6.98 -1.90 -10.58
N THR A 41 7.76 -2.44 -11.52
CA THR A 41 8.49 -3.70 -11.32
C THR A 41 9.44 -3.61 -10.13
N THR A 42 10.26 -2.55 -10.06
CA THR A 42 11.17 -2.31 -8.93
C THR A 42 10.43 -2.19 -7.59
N LEU A 43 9.29 -1.47 -7.56
CA LEU A 43 8.48 -1.33 -6.35
C LEU A 43 7.84 -2.65 -5.92
N ASN A 44 7.43 -3.48 -6.87
CA ASN A 44 6.90 -4.81 -6.58
C ASN A 44 7.97 -5.72 -5.96
N ASP A 45 9.20 -5.71 -6.49
CA ASP A 45 10.31 -6.48 -5.92
C ASP A 45 10.65 -6.00 -4.51
N PHE A 46 10.63 -4.69 -4.27
CA PHE A 46 10.86 -4.11 -2.95
C PHE A 46 9.75 -4.50 -1.96
N ARG A 47 8.47 -4.46 -2.39
CA ARG A 47 7.32 -4.93 -1.63
C ARG A 47 7.47 -6.40 -1.23
N ILE A 48 7.81 -7.28 -2.18
CA ILE A 48 8.03 -8.72 -1.93
C ILE A 48 9.11 -8.91 -0.89
N ASN A 49 10.24 -8.20 -1.04
CA ASN A 49 11.35 -8.32 -0.08
C ASN A 49 10.93 -7.88 1.33
N LYS A 50 10.26 -6.72 1.47
CA LYS A 50 9.76 -6.24 2.78
C LYS A 50 8.79 -7.23 3.42
N SER A 51 7.86 -7.79 2.64
CA SER A 51 6.92 -8.81 3.14
C SER A 51 7.67 -10.06 3.62
N ALA A 52 8.67 -10.51 2.88
CA ALA A 52 9.44 -11.72 3.22
C ALA A 52 10.26 -11.57 4.52
N ILE A 53 10.70 -10.36 4.88
CA ILE A 53 11.43 -10.09 6.13
C ILE A 53 10.53 -9.64 7.28
N GLY A 54 9.20 -9.63 7.06
CA GLY A 54 8.23 -9.23 8.08
C GLY A 54 8.19 -7.72 8.36
N GLU A 55 8.58 -6.90 7.38
CA GLU A 55 8.51 -5.44 7.43
C GLU A 55 7.24 -4.86 6.80
N LEU A 56 6.42 -5.72 6.24
CA LEU A 56 5.14 -5.39 5.65
C LEU A 56 4.13 -6.48 6.03
N ASP A 57 3.00 -6.10 6.59
CA ASP A 57 1.93 -7.02 6.94
C ASP A 57 1.17 -7.50 5.69
N ASP A 58 0.47 -8.63 5.82
CA ASP A 58 -0.20 -9.29 4.70
C ASP A 58 -1.26 -8.38 4.05
N LYS A 59 -2.02 -7.61 4.85
CA LYS A 59 -3.06 -6.71 4.36
C LYS A 59 -2.49 -5.53 3.57
N SER A 60 -1.46 -4.90 4.11
CA SER A 60 -0.72 -3.82 3.42
C SER A 60 -0.07 -4.34 2.14
N ASN A 61 0.53 -5.54 2.20
CA ASN A 61 1.15 -6.21 1.07
C ASN A 61 0.16 -6.43 -0.08
N GLU A 62 -1.03 -6.96 0.22
CA GLU A 62 -2.10 -7.17 -0.76
C GLU A 62 -2.63 -5.86 -1.34
N SER A 63 -2.85 -4.87 -0.48
CA SER A 63 -3.37 -3.56 -0.90
C SER A 63 -2.40 -2.83 -1.83
N ILE A 64 -1.11 -2.83 -1.52
CA ILE A 64 -0.07 -2.23 -2.38
C ILE A 64 0.02 -2.99 -3.71
N LEU A 65 -0.03 -4.33 -3.68
CA LEU A 65 -0.04 -5.14 -4.90
C LEU A 65 -1.20 -4.73 -5.81
N LYS A 66 -2.41 -4.60 -5.26
CA LYS A 66 -3.60 -4.19 -6.02
C LYS A 66 -3.43 -2.83 -6.69
N VAL A 67 -2.82 -1.86 -6.00
CA VAL A 67 -2.52 -0.54 -6.59
C VAL A 67 -1.52 -0.69 -7.75
N LEU A 68 -0.40 -1.40 -7.53
CA LEU A 68 0.62 -1.59 -8.55
C LEU A 68 0.09 -2.32 -9.80
N ASP A 69 -0.73 -3.35 -9.61
CA ASP A 69 -1.36 -4.10 -10.71
C ASP A 69 -2.35 -3.24 -11.50
N THR A 70 -3.12 -2.40 -10.81
CA THR A 70 -4.05 -1.47 -11.44
C THR A 70 -3.30 -0.46 -12.31
N GLU A 71 -2.22 0.11 -11.79
CA GLU A 71 -1.40 1.05 -12.53
C GLU A 71 -0.70 0.38 -13.72
N LYS A 72 -0.17 -0.83 -13.56
CA LYS A 72 0.44 -1.62 -14.63
C LYS A 72 -0.54 -1.90 -15.77
N LYS A 73 -1.75 -2.33 -15.46
CA LYS A 73 -2.81 -2.54 -16.46
C LYS A 73 -3.12 -1.25 -17.23
N GLY A 74 -3.23 -0.13 -16.53
CA GLY A 74 -3.47 1.16 -17.15
C GLY A 74 -2.32 1.58 -18.10
N ILE A 75 -1.06 1.36 -17.73
CA ILE A 75 0.11 1.61 -18.58
C ILE A 75 0.03 0.78 -19.86
N LEU A 76 -0.23 -0.53 -19.76
CA LEU A 76 -0.33 -1.42 -20.91
C LEU A 76 -1.42 -0.98 -21.90
N GLN A 77 -2.60 -0.61 -21.38
CA GLN A 77 -3.70 -0.11 -22.21
C GLN A 77 -3.36 1.19 -22.95
N ARG A 78 -2.64 2.12 -22.30
CA ARG A 78 -2.22 3.37 -22.91
C ARG A 78 -1.11 3.12 -23.96
N THR A 79 -0.15 2.27 -23.65
CA THR A 79 0.91 1.88 -24.61
C THR A 79 0.29 1.27 -25.86
N ASP A 80 -0.69 0.40 -25.72
CA ASP A 80 -1.44 -0.18 -26.83
C ASP A 80 -2.17 0.88 -27.69
N SER A 81 -2.78 1.86 -27.01
CA SER A 81 -3.43 2.99 -27.68
C SER A 81 -2.43 3.85 -28.46
N LEU A 82 -1.27 4.16 -27.87
CA LEU A 82 -0.20 4.89 -28.53
C LEU A 82 0.37 4.12 -29.74
N ASN A 83 0.54 2.79 -29.64
CA ASN A 83 0.96 1.94 -30.76
C ASN A 83 -0.03 1.97 -31.92
N LYS A 84 -1.34 1.91 -31.63
CA LYS A 84 -2.39 2.04 -32.66
C LYS A 84 -2.35 3.39 -33.35
N MET A 85 -2.15 4.49 -32.61
CA MET A 85 -2.04 5.83 -33.18
C MET A 85 -0.78 5.98 -34.06
N GLU A 86 0.34 5.45 -33.61
CA GLU A 86 1.57 5.44 -34.41
C GLU A 86 1.40 4.66 -35.71
N ALA A 87 0.75 3.50 -35.67
CA ALA A 87 0.45 2.71 -36.86
C ALA A 87 -0.45 3.50 -37.85
N MET A 88 -1.46 4.22 -37.34
CA MET A 88 -2.30 5.11 -38.16
C MET A 88 -1.49 6.23 -38.81
N LEU A 89 -0.51 6.80 -38.10
CA LEU A 89 0.35 7.87 -38.59
C LEU A 89 1.45 7.36 -39.58
N SER A 90 1.72 6.05 -39.59
CA SER A 90 2.77 5.41 -40.38
C SER A 90 2.26 4.71 -41.64
N GLY A 91 0.93 4.59 -41.81
CA GLY A 91 0.34 3.95 -42.99
C GLY A 91 0.52 4.78 -44.27
N ASP A 92 0.49 4.08 -45.42
CA ASP A 92 0.63 4.70 -46.74
C ASP A 92 -0.54 5.60 -47.17
N LYS A 93 -1.65 5.55 -46.39
CA LYS A 93 -2.83 6.37 -46.67
C LYS A 93 -2.66 7.78 -46.10
N ARG A 94 -2.99 8.78 -46.92
CA ARG A 94 -3.04 10.18 -46.46
C ARG A 94 -4.07 10.34 -45.32
N ILE A 95 -3.61 10.84 -44.17
CA ILE A 95 -4.45 11.04 -43.00
C ILE A 95 -5.35 12.24 -43.20
N LYS A 96 -6.66 12.05 -42.96
CA LYS A 96 -7.65 13.13 -42.96
C LYS A 96 -7.49 14.02 -41.73
N ILE A 97 -7.79 15.31 -41.88
CA ILE A 97 -7.72 16.29 -40.76
C ILE A 97 -8.55 15.84 -39.55
N LYS A 98 -9.71 15.24 -39.77
CA LYS A 98 -10.57 14.76 -38.66
C LYS A 98 -9.91 13.63 -37.86
N GLU A 99 -9.26 12.69 -38.54
CA GLU A 99 -8.53 11.57 -37.91
C GLU A 99 -7.32 12.10 -37.11
N PHE A 100 -6.57 13.02 -37.69
CA PHE A 100 -5.43 13.65 -37.05
C PHE A 100 -5.84 14.43 -35.78
N LYS A 101 -6.91 15.23 -35.84
CA LYS A 101 -7.44 15.94 -34.66
C LYS A 101 -7.87 15.00 -33.55
N ASN A 102 -8.43 13.82 -33.91
CA ASN A 102 -8.77 12.80 -32.93
C ASN A 102 -7.53 12.25 -32.23
N ILE A 103 -6.45 11.97 -32.98
CA ILE A 103 -5.16 11.55 -32.43
C ILE A 103 -4.59 12.66 -31.52
N GLU A 104 -4.58 13.93 -31.96
CA GLU A 104 -4.15 15.07 -31.13
C GLU A 104 -4.90 15.14 -29.80
N SER A 105 -6.21 15.00 -29.81
CA SER A 105 -7.04 15.03 -28.62
C SER A 105 -6.69 13.90 -27.64
N ILE A 106 -6.56 12.66 -28.14
CA ILE A 106 -6.23 11.49 -27.31
C ILE A 106 -4.81 11.64 -26.72
N VAL A 107 -3.84 12.08 -27.53
CA VAL A 107 -2.47 12.31 -27.09
C VAL A 107 -2.40 13.44 -26.04
N ALA A 108 -3.17 14.51 -26.20
CA ALA A 108 -3.25 15.59 -25.22
C ALA A 108 -3.83 15.10 -23.88
N THR A 109 -4.98 14.41 -23.91
CA THR A 109 -5.62 13.86 -22.70
C THR A 109 -4.71 12.87 -21.96
N SER A 110 -3.83 12.15 -22.69
CA SER A 110 -2.90 11.19 -22.06
C SER A 110 -1.88 11.87 -21.14
N ASN A 111 -1.60 13.17 -21.26
CA ASN A 111 -0.68 13.89 -20.37
C ASN A 111 -1.22 13.94 -18.94
N ASP A 112 -2.50 14.32 -18.78
CA ASP A 112 -3.11 14.45 -17.46
C ASP A 112 -3.19 13.07 -16.77
N ILE A 113 -3.51 12.04 -17.56
CA ILE A 113 -3.55 10.67 -17.06
C ILE A 113 -2.15 10.19 -16.61
N ILE A 114 -1.12 10.43 -17.40
CA ILE A 114 0.27 10.08 -17.06
C ILE A 114 0.71 10.81 -15.80
N ALA A 115 0.39 12.09 -15.64
CA ALA A 115 0.73 12.86 -14.46
C ALA A 115 0.09 12.27 -13.19
N VAL A 116 -1.22 12.02 -13.21
CA VAL A 116 -1.95 11.41 -12.08
C VAL A 116 -1.38 10.04 -11.73
N LYS A 117 -1.07 9.20 -12.73
CA LYS A 117 -0.51 7.86 -12.51
C LYS A 117 0.93 7.89 -11.99
N SER A 118 1.73 8.83 -12.46
CA SER A 118 3.07 9.07 -11.91
C SER A 118 3.01 9.47 -10.43
N GLU A 119 2.04 10.27 -10.03
CA GLU A 119 1.83 10.64 -8.62
C GLU A 119 1.44 9.42 -7.78
N SER A 120 0.51 8.57 -8.25
CA SER A 120 0.11 7.34 -7.57
C SER A 120 1.28 6.38 -7.35
N ILE A 121 2.11 6.16 -8.38
CA ILE A 121 3.31 5.32 -8.29
C ILE A 121 4.34 5.95 -7.33
N ASN A 122 4.52 7.27 -7.36
CA ASN A 122 5.42 7.98 -6.44
C ASN A 122 4.93 7.88 -4.99
N PHE A 123 3.62 7.92 -4.78
CA PHE A 123 3.03 7.72 -3.46
C PHE A 123 3.39 6.34 -2.89
N VAL A 124 3.21 5.27 -3.66
CA VAL A 124 3.60 3.91 -3.25
C VAL A 124 5.10 3.81 -2.99
N ASP A 125 5.94 4.44 -3.82
CA ASP A 125 7.39 4.52 -3.62
C ASP A 125 7.73 5.17 -2.26
N GLN A 126 7.11 6.31 -1.94
CA GLN A 126 7.33 6.98 -0.66
C GLN A 126 6.83 6.13 0.52
N LEU A 127 5.65 5.49 0.39
CA LEU A 127 5.13 4.61 1.43
C LEU A 127 6.08 3.43 1.71
N LEU A 128 6.55 2.76 0.67
CA LEU A 128 7.46 1.62 0.82
C LEU A 128 8.83 2.01 1.39
N LYS A 129 9.28 3.24 1.17
CA LYS A 129 10.54 3.77 1.74
C LYS A 129 10.43 4.18 3.19
N GLN A 130 9.21 4.38 3.72
CA GLN A 130 9.04 4.70 5.13
C GLN A 130 9.30 3.45 6.00
N GLN A 131 9.68 3.70 7.24
CA GLN A 131 9.64 2.68 8.28
C GLN A 131 8.20 2.57 8.78
N THR A 132 7.44 1.67 8.17
CA THR A 132 6.01 1.49 8.45
C THR A 132 5.73 0.42 9.51
N PHE A 133 6.75 -0.02 10.25
CA PHE A 133 6.63 -1.07 11.26
C PHE A 133 7.53 -0.81 12.46
N VAL A 134 7.12 -1.32 13.62
CA VAL A 134 7.94 -1.43 14.85
C VAL A 134 7.71 -2.80 15.46
N LYS A 135 8.80 -3.44 15.90
CA LYS A 135 8.77 -4.68 16.68
C LYS A 135 8.77 -4.34 18.16
N PHE A 136 7.76 -4.80 18.84
CA PHE A 136 7.57 -4.59 20.26
C PHE A 136 7.80 -5.90 21.01
N ASN A 137 8.82 -5.93 21.87
CA ASN A 137 9.11 -7.10 22.68
C ASN A 137 8.09 -7.23 23.81
N THR A 138 7.27 -8.27 23.78
CA THR A 138 6.23 -8.49 24.77
C THR A 138 6.79 -8.79 26.16
N ALA A 139 7.97 -9.43 26.25
CA ALA A 139 8.56 -9.77 27.54
C ALA A 139 8.96 -8.54 28.37
N ALA A 140 9.20 -7.40 27.75
CA ALA A 140 9.53 -6.15 28.46
C ALA A 140 8.31 -5.51 29.16
N PHE A 141 7.09 -5.76 28.66
CA PHE A 141 5.90 -5.05 29.09
C PHE A 141 4.78 -5.96 29.64
N PHE A 142 4.71 -7.21 29.20
CA PHE A 142 3.73 -8.15 29.72
C PHE A 142 4.37 -9.06 30.76
N ASN A 143 3.66 -9.33 31.84
CA ASN A 143 4.05 -10.39 32.77
C ASN A 143 4.01 -11.76 32.10
N ALA A 144 4.71 -12.75 32.63
CA ALA A 144 4.71 -14.11 32.11
C ALA A 144 3.27 -14.65 32.01
N GLY A 145 2.88 -15.11 30.82
CA GLY A 145 1.49 -15.50 30.51
C GLY A 145 0.49 -14.35 30.44
N GLY A 146 0.90 -13.12 30.74
CA GLY A 146 0.03 -11.94 30.70
C GLY A 146 -0.23 -11.44 29.29
N PHE A 147 -1.34 -10.71 29.16
CA PHE A 147 -1.75 -10.01 27.93
C PHE A 147 -2.25 -8.58 28.21
N LYS A 148 -2.07 -8.09 29.44
CA LYS A 148 -2.29 -6.70 29.85
C LYS A 148 -0.96 -6.06 30.21
N ILE A 149 -0.75 -4.83 29.79
CA ILE A 149 0.39 -4.02 30.20
C ILE A 149 0.08 -3.48 31.61
N PRO A 150 0.94 -3.74 32.60
CA PRO A 150 0.76 -3.20 33.95
C PRO A 150 0.67 -1.68 33.95
N GLU A 151 -0.08 -1.12 34.89
CA GLU A 151 -0.35 0.32 34.97
C GLU A 151 0.94 1.15 35.14
N ASP A 152 1.90 0.63 35.91
CA ASP A 152 3.22 1.23 36.13
C ASP A 152 4.12 1.26 34.87
N LYS A 153 3.81 0.46 33.85
CA LYS A 153 4.50 0.44 32.56
C LYS A 153 3.76 1.14 31.43
N MET A 154 2.58 1.66 31.68
CA MET A 154 1.72 2.23 30.65
C MET A 154 2.35 3.47 30.00
N ASP A 155 2.96 4.34 30.76
CA ASP A 155 3.58 5.56 30.23
C ASP A 155 4.81 5.21 29.35
N GLU A 156 5.60 4.22 29.75
CA GLU A 156 6.71 3.72 28.94
C GLU A 156 6.21 3.13 27.62
N ALA A 157 5.13 2.35 27.65
CA ALA A 157 4.49 1.81 26.46
C ALA A 157 4.01 2.92 25.51
N LYS A 158 3.38 3.98 26.04
CA LYS A 158 2.96 5.14 25.24
C LYS A 158 4.14 5.84 24.59
N ILE A 159 5.26 5.99 25.28
CA ILE A 159 6.50 6.58 24.70
C ILE A 159 6.99 5.74 23.52
N VAL A 160 6.97 4.40 23.63
CA VAL A 160 7.40 3.49 22.57
C VAL A 160 6.47 3.51 21.38
N PHE A 161 5.15 3.68 21.60
CA PHE A 161 4.15 3.60 20.54
C PHE A 161 3.87 4.94 19.83
N SER A 162 4.08 6.07 20.51
CA SER A 162 3.82 7.40 19.95
C SER A 162 4.49 7.65 18.60
N PRO A 163 5.77 7.31 18.36
CA PRO A 163 6.42 7.54 17.09
C PRO A 163 5.73 6.86 15.89
N ILE A 164 5.05 5.74 16.11
CA ILE A 164 4.29 5.04 15.06
C ILE A 164 3.09 5.87 14.60
N VAL A 165 2.31 6.34 15.58
CA VAL A 165 1.14 7.18 15.31
C VAL A 165 1.58 8.50 14.69
N ASP A 166 2.62 9.12 15.25
CA ASP A 166 3.16 10.38 14.74
C ASP A 166 3.66 10.23 13.28
N SER A 167 4.32 9.12 12.95
CA SER A 167 4.79 8.81 11.59
C SER A 167 3.63 8.69 10.59
N LEU A 168 2.56 7.98 10.95
CA LEU A 168 1.36 7.89 10.14
C LEU A 168 0.73 9.27 9.91
N ILE A 169 0.55 10.06 10.95
CA ILE A 169 -0.05 11.40 10.88
C ILE A 169 0.80 12.33 10.00
N VAL A 170 2.13 12.32 10.19
CA VAL A 170 3.06 13.10 9.37
C VAL A 170 2.97 12.67 7.90
N PHE A 171 2.86 11.36 7.63
CA PHE A 171 2.72 10.86 6.27
C PHE A 171 1.41 11.34 5.62
N ILE A 172 0.27 11.21 6.30
CA ILE A 172 -1.04 11.67 5.79
C ILE A 172 -1.00 13.16 5.48
N LYS A 173 -0.40 13.98 6.35
CA LYS A 173 -0.26 15.44 6.15
C LYS A 173 0.54 15.83 4.90
N LYS A 174 1.43 14.98 4.41
CA LYS A 174 2.18 15.23 3.16
C LYS A 174 1.30 15.16 1.91
N PHE A 175 0.14 14.52 2.01
CA PHE A 175 -0.76 14.26 0.88
C PHE A 175 -2.16 14.82 1.08
N PRO A 176 -2.32 16.14 1.32
CA PRO A 176 -3.61 16.73 1.70
C PRO A 176 -4.68 16.67 0.60
N LYS A 177 -4.26 16.42 -0.65
CA LYS A 177 -5.17 16.31 -1.82
C LYS A 177 -5.75 14.90 -2.00
N TYR A 178 -5.22 13.90 -1.28
CA TYR A 178 -5.67 12.53 -1.40
C TYR A 178 -6.64 12.18 -0.29
N LYS A 179 -7.71 11.50 -0.64
CA LYS A 179 -8.46 10.70 0.32
C LYS A 179 -7.67 9.43 0.58
N LEU A 180 -7.25 9.24 1.79
CA LEU A 180 -6.42 8.11 2.19
C LEU A 180 -7.20 7.19 3.12
N ASN A 181 -7.23 5.89 2.78
CA ASN A 181 -7.57 4.83 3.69
C ASN A 181 -6.33 4.46 4.48
N SER A 182 -6.30 4.78 5.75
CA SER A 182 -5.18 4.44 6.63
C SER A 182 -5.53 3.34 7.61
N SER A 183 -4.53 2.60 8.05
CA SER A 183 -4.69 1.59 9.08
C SER A 183 -3.46 1.45 9.95
N ILE A 184 -3.70 1.09 11.22
CA ILE A 184 -2.70 0.61 12.16
C ILE A 184 -3.04 -0.84 12.47
N ILE A 185 -2.07 -1.73 12.33
CA ILE A 185 -2.24 -3.18 12.48
C ILE A 185 -1.28 -3.66 13.56
N ALA A 186 -1.82 -4.18 14.65
CA ALA A 186 -1.05 -4.89 15.67
C ALA A 186 -1.13 -6.40 15.39
N SER A 187 0.00 -7.04 15.11
CA SER A 187 0.12 -8.48 14.89
C SER A 187 0.92 -9.11 16.03
N GLY A 188 0.25 -9.87 16.88
CA GLY A 188 0.88 -10.60 17.98
C GLY A 188 1.41 -11.95 17.53
N PHE A 189 2.58 -12.32 18.03
CA PHE A 189 3.21 -13.63 17.84
C PHE A 189 3.48 -14.28 19.18
N ALA A 190 3.51 -15.60 19.20
CA ALA A 190 3.85 -16.40 20.35
C ALA A 190 4.94 -17.42 19.97
N ASP A 191 5.71 -17.86 20.95
CA ASP A 191 6.53 -19.04 20.79
C ASP A 191 5.66 -20.33 20.79
N ALA A 192 6.30 -21.46 20.57
CA ALA A 192 5.61 -22.75 20.58
C ALA A 192 5.67 -23.44 21.96
N THR A 193 5.86 -22.70 23.04
CA THR A 193 5.83 -23.24 24.39
C THR A 193 4.40 -23.66 24.77
N GLY A 194 4.26 -24.75 25.47
CA GLY A 194 2.97 -25.23 25.95
C GLY A 194 2.48 -24.46 27.17
N PHE A 195 1.22 -24.66 27.51
CA PHE A 195 0.58 -24.11 28.70
C PHE A 195 0.47 -25.15 29.80
N SER A 196 0.68 -24.72 31.04
CA SER A 196 0.31 -25.54 32.21
C SER A 196 -1.20 -25.33 32.47
N PRO A 197 -1.93 -26.38 32.88
CA PRO A 197 -3.32 -26.25 33.30
C PRO A 197 -3.47 -25.15 34.38
N GLY A 198 -4.53 -24.33 34.26
CA GLY A 198 -4.80 -23.26 35.21
C GLY A 198 -5.64 -22.14 34.65
N SER A 199 -5.84 -21.10 35.41
CA SER A 199 -6.75 -19.99 35.13
C SER A 199 -6.49 -19.28 33.77
N LEU A 200 -5.25 -19.25 33.31
CA LEU A 200 -4.93 -18.69 32.00
C LEU A 200 -5.51 -19.55 30.86
N VAL A 201 -5.36 -20.88 30.93
CA VAL A 201 -5.93 -21.80 29.94
C VAL A 201 -7.45 -21.70 29.93
N ASP A 202 -8.07 -21.69 31.13
CA ASP A 202 -9.52 -21.55 31.27
C ASP A 202 -10.02 -20.24 30.65
N LEU A 203 -9.33 -19.13 30.91
CA LEU A 203 -9.64 -17.83 30.35
C LEU A 203 -9.53 -17.79 28.84
N LEU A 204 -8.41 -18.26 28.27
CA LEU A 204 -8.20 -18.28 26.83
C LEU A 204 -9.23 -19.16 26.13
N THR A 205 -9.51 -20.36 26.69
CA THR A 205 -10.50 -21.28 26.16
C THR A 205 -11.91 -20.68 26.21
N SER A 206 -12.28 -20.02 27.31
CA SER A 206 -13.55 -19.31 27.46
C SER A 206 -13.70 -18.16 26.48
N ASN A 207 -12.65 -17.37 26.25
CA ASN A 207 -12.67 -16.27 25.27
C ASN A 207 -12.95 -16.74 23.85
N MET A 208 -12.52 -17.94 23.53
CA MET A 208 -12.81 -18.59 22.22
C MET A 208 -14.20 -19.24 22.17
N GLY A 209 -14.95 -19.25 23.27
CA GLY A 209 -16.26 -19.93 23.37
C GLY A 209 -16.15 -21.45 23.31
N LYS A 210 -15.02 -22.02 23.73
CA LYS A 210 -14.73 -23.47 23.71
C LYS A 210 -14.71 -24.06 25.11
N THR A 211 -14.82 -25.38 25.20
CA THR A 211 -14.63 -26.15 26.43
C THR A 211 -13.21 -26.71 26.54
N GLU A 212 -12.57 -26.96 25.40
CA GLU A 212 -11.20 -27.41 25.28
C GLU A 212 -10.52 -26.69 24.10
N ALA A 213 -9.21 -26.46 24.19
CA ALA A 213 -8.43 -25.83 23.15
C ALA A 213 -7.07 -26.49 23.00
N THR A 214 -6.57 -26.55 21.77
CA THR A 214 -5.22 -27.03 21.50
C THR A 214 -4.18 -25.97 21.91
N LYS A 215 -2.91 -26.38 22.01
CA LYS A 215 -1.80 -25.48 22.32
C LYS A 215 -1.71 -24.35 21.27
N GLU A 216 -1.86 -24.67 20.02
CA GLU A 216 -1.82 -23.73 18.90
C GLU A 216 -2.95 -22.69 18.98
N GLU A 217 -4.15 -23.13 19.34
CA GLU A 217 -5.29 -22.24 19.55
C GLU A 217 -5.07 -21.31 20.73
N LEU A 218 -4.54 -21.82 21.84
CA LEU A 218 -4.20 -21.03 23.01
C LEU A 218 -3.13 -19.98 22.70
N ASN A 219 -2.08 -20.33 21.96
CA ASN A 219 -1.04 -19.40 21.50
C ASN A 219 -1.60 -18.35 20.53
N SER A 220 -2.52 -18.74 19.65
CA SER A 220 -3.22 -17.82 18.76
C SER A 220 -4.04 -16.81 19.55
N GLU A 221 -4.83 -17.25 20.54
CA GLU A 221 -5.66 -16.38 21.35
C GLU A 221 -4.82 -15.47 22.25
N LEU A 222 -3.77 -15.97 22.92
CA LEU A 222 -2.86 -15.17 23.73
C LEU A 222 -2.20 -14.06 22.90
N SER A 223 -1.73 -14.40 21.71
CA SER A 223 -1.11 -13.45 20.79
C SER A 223 -2.11 -12.39 20.31
N ARG A 224 -3.38 -12.78 20.08
CA ARG A 224 -4.47 -11.88 19.72
C ARG A 224 -4.78 -10.89 20.83
N LEU A 225 -4.88 -11.35 22.08
CA LEU A 225 -5.14 -10.49 23.25
C LEU A 225 -4.01 -9.49 23.50
N ARG A 226 -2.74 -9.87 23.29
CA ARG A 226 -1.60 -8.95 23.35
C ARG A 226 -1.66 -7.89 22.24
N ALA A 227 -2.02 -8.29 21.03
CA ALA A 227 -2.23 -7.36 19.92
C ALA A 227 -3.40 -6.41 20.20
N GLU A 228 -4.47 -6.88 20.86
CA GLU A 228 -5.62 -6.09 21.26
C GLU A 228 -5.25 -5.02 22.29
N GLU A 229 -4.47 -5.36 23.30
CA GLU A 229 -3.97 -4.43 24.30
C GLU A 229 -3.13 -3.31 23.65
N VAL A 230 -2.15 -3.68 22.83
CA VAL A 230 -1.30 -2.73 22.09
C VAL A 230 -2.15 -1.85 21.19
N SER A 231 -3.11 -2.42 20.46
CA SER A 231 -4.02 -1.68 19.58
C SER A 231 -4.87 -0.66 20.34
N SER A 232 -5.32 -0.99 21.57
CA SER A 232 -6.10 -0.08 22.40
C SER A 232 -5.29 1.13 22.84
N ILE A 233 -4.01 0.94 23.16
CA ILE A 233 -3.11 2.03 23.53
C ILE A 233 -2.83 2.92 22.33
N LEU A 234 -2.54 2.32 21.15
CA LEU A 234 -2.34 3.04 19.91
C LEU A 234 -3.56 3.89 19.52
N LEU A 235 -4.77 3.36 19.71
CA LEU A 235 -6.01 4.09 19.48
C LEU A 235 -6.15 5.29 20.43
N THR A 236 -5.77 5.13 21.67
CA THR A 236 -5.78 6.22 22.66
C THR A 236 -4.83 7.33 22.23
N ILE A 237 -3.58 7.00 21.91
CA ILE A 237 -2.57 7.96 21.42
C ILE A 237 -3.06 8.65 20.14
N TYR A 238 -3.60 7.89 19.19
CA TYR A 238 -4.12 8.43 17.95
C TYR A 238 -5.23 9.44 18.18
N ASN A 239 -6.20 9.12 19.04
CA ASN A 239 -7.30 10.02 19.35
C ASN A 239 -6.83 11.30 20.07
N GLU A 240 -5.81 11.22 20.92
CA GLU A 240 -5.19 12.38 21.55
C GLU A 240 -4.54 13.29 20.48
N ARG A 241 -3.75 12.72 19.57
CA ARG A 241 -3.07 13.46 18.50
C ARG A 241 -4.02 14.12 17.51
N ILE A 242 -5.12 13.43 17.14
CA ILE A 242 -6.09 13.99 16.19
C ILE A 242 -6.85 15.19 16.80
N LYS A 243 -7.18 15.16 18.07
CA LYS A 243 -7.86 16.28 18.75
C LYS A 243 -7.09 17.61 18.63
N GLU A 244 -5.78 17.54 18.50
CA GLU A 244 -4.90 18.70 18.34
C GLU A 244 -4.87 19.25 16.90
N LEU A 245 -5.52 18.58 15.93
CA LEU A 245 -5.46 18.94 14.52
C LEU A 245 -6.67 19.78 14.10
N ALA A 246 -6.41 20.86 13.37
CA ALA A 246 -7.45 21.78 12.90
C ALA A 246 -8.37 21.15 11.83
N ASN A 247 -7.91 20.16 11.08
CA ASN A 247 -8.68 19.45 10.04
C ASN A 247 -8.57 17.94 10.22
N THR A 248 -9.62 17.35 10.77
CA THR A 248 -9.66 15.90 11.08
C THR A 248 -10.29 15.05 9.98
N GLY A 249 -10.92 15.65 8.97
CA GLY A 249 -11.70 14.93 7.96
C GLY A 249 -10.89 13.98 7.05
N GLN A 250 -9.56 14.14 6.97
CA GLN A 250 -8.65 13.26 6.22
C GLN A 250 -8.09 12.10 7.06
N PHE A 251 -8.36 12.09 8.38
CA PHE A 251 -7.81 11.10 9.31
C PHE A 251 -8.87 10.03 9.64
N ASN A 252 -9.11 9.13 8.69
CA ASN A 252 -9.94 7.95 8.88
C ASN A 252 -9.05 6.71 8.97
N THR A 253 -8.59 6.39 10.21
CA THR A 253 -7.67 5.28 10.45
C THR A 253 -8.41 4.10 11.07
N GLN A 254 -8.29 2.94 10.46
CA GLN A 254 -8.80 1.67 10.99
C GLN A 254 -7.74 0.98 11.85
N PHE A 255 -8.16 0.35 12.93
CA PHE A 255 -7.28 -0.39 13.83
C PHE A 255 -7.59 -1.89 13.74
N PHE A 256 -6.54 -2.68 13.45
CA PHE A 256 -6.63 -4.13 13.34
C PHE A 256 -5.75 -4.79 14.39
N LYS A 257 -6.26 -5.87 14.96
CA LYS A 257 -5.60 -6.72 15.94
C LYS A 257 -5.62 -8.15 15.41
N ILE A 258 -4.46 -8.75 15.25
CA ILE A 258 -4.30 -10.06 14.62
C ILE A 258 -3.44 -10.93 15.53
N GLY A 259 -3.97 -12.08 15.95
CA GLY A 259 -3.19 -13.14 16.57
C GLY A 259 -2.56 -14.01 15.47
N LYS A 260 -1.25 -14.09 15.45
CA LYS A 260 -0.48 -14.92 14.52
C LYS A 260 -0.03 -16.23 15.18
N GLY A 261 -0.30 -16.39 16.48
CA GLY A 261 0.08 -17.60 17.21
C GLY A 261 1.55 -17.95 17.02
N GLU A 262 1.79 -19.18 16.61
CA GLU A 262 3.13 -19.75 16.44
C GLU A 262 3.78 -19.44 15.07
N GLU A 263 3.20 -18.58 14.23
CA GLU A 263 3.83 -18.13 12.98
C GLU A 263 5.19 -17.45 13.25
N PHE A 264 6.06 -17.46 12.26
CA PHE A 264 7.35 -16.79 12.37
C PHE A 264 7.25 -15.31 12.02
N PRO A 265 7.65 -14.40 12.93
CA PRO A 265 7.64 -12.96 12.67
C PRO A 265 8.51 -12.52 11.49
N ASN A 266 9.54 -13.28 11.18
CA ASN A 266 10.40 -13.10 10.01
C ASN A 266 10.57 -14.44 9.28
N LYS A 267 9.97 -14.56 8.11
CA LYS A 267 9.97 -15.79 7.31
C LYS A 267 11.34 -16.17 6.72
N LYS A 268 12.33 -15.27 6.77
CA LYS A 268 13.71 -15.54 6.33
C LYS A 268 14.58 -16.15 7.43
N ILE A 269 14.12 -16.15 8.67
CA ILE A 269 14.80 -16.81 9.79
C ILE A 269 14.26 -18.23 9.90
N ASP A 270 15.12 -19.22 9.69
CA ASP A 270 14.77 -20.65 9.69
C ASP A 270 15.17 -21.37 10.99
N ASN A 271 15.90 -20.70 11.87
CA ASN A 271 16.47 -21.28 13.10
C ASN A 271 15.73 -20.87 14.38
N TYR A 272 14.44 -20.55 14.28
CA TYR A 272 13.63 -20.30 15.49
C TYR A 272 13.50 -21.56 16.34
N GLN A 273 13.77 -21.41 17.64
CA GLN A 273 13.55 -22.48 18.62
C GLN A 273 12.10 -22.45 19.12
N THR A 274 11.68 -23.53 19.80
CA THR A 274 10.33 -23.67 20.36
C THR A 274 9.98 -22.55 21.34
N ASP A 275 10.93 -22.19 22.19
CA ASP A 275 10.84 -21.18 23.27
C ASP A 275 11.54 -19.85 22.91
N ASP A 276 11.73 -19.58 21.63
CA ASP A 276 12.50 -18.44 21.15
C ASP A 276 11.82 -17.10 21.51
N GLU A 277 12.50 -16.28 22.28
CA GLU A 277 12.00 -14.95 22.68
C GLU A 277 11.76 -14.02 21.50
N ARG A 278 12.47 -14.21 20.37
CA ARG A 278 12.27 -13.44 19.13
C ARG A 278 10.88 -13.65 18.54
N ARG A 279 10.15 -14.70 18.97
CA ARG A 279 8.76 -15.00 18.60
C ARG A 279 7.74 -14.35 19.54
N ARG A 280 8.14 -13.94 20.75
CA ARG A 280 7.28 -13.30 21.76
C ARG A 280 7.21 -11.80 21.52
N ILE A 281 6.63 -11.38 20.40
CA ILE A 281 6.58 -9.97 20.01
C ILE A 281 5.19 -9.57 19.53
N VAL A 282 4.90 -8.28 19.56
CA VAL A 282 3.86 -7.65 18.75
C VAL A 282 4.55 -6.79 17.70
N VAL A 283 4.24 -7.03 16.45
CA VAL A 283 4.69 -6.17 15.36
C VAL A 283 3.56 -5.22 15.03
N ILE A 284 3.86 -3.93 15.07
CA ILE A 284 2.91 -2.87 14.76
C ILE A 284 3.26 -2.36 13.38
N TYR A 285 2.27 -2.31 12.50
CA TYR A 285 2.38 -1.76 11.15
C TYR A 285 1.42 -0.60 11.00
N TRP A 286 1.76 0.33 10.12
CA TRP A 286 0.82 1.29 9.61
C TRP A 286 0.92 1.39 8.09
N ASN A 287 -0.20 1.73 7.48
CA ASN A 287 -0.25 2.11 6.07
C ASN A 287 -1.24 3.25 5.85
N ALA A 288 -1.10 3.91 4.72
CA ALA A 288 -2.08 4.85 4.20
C ALA A 288 -2.05 4.72 2.67
N LEU A 289 -3.18 4.44 2.05
CA LEU A 289 -3.29 4.21 0.61
C LEU A 289 -4.42 5.06 0.04
N PRO A 290 -4.31 5.57 -1.19
CA PRO A 290 -5.41 6.27 -1.85
C PRO A 290 -6.66 5.37 -1.95
N GLU A 291 -7.86 6.01 -1.80
CA GLU A 291 -9.14 5.33 -2.04
C GLU A 291 -9.30 4.87 -3.49
#